data_4be2d69beed27b9eb67c0df4dfd0b7bf
#
_entry.id   4be2d69beed27b9eb67c0df4dfd0b7bf
#
_cell.length_a   1.000
_cell.length_b   1.000
_cell.length_c   1.000
_cell.angle_alpha   90.00
_cell.angle_beta   90.00
_cell.angle_gamma   90.00
#
_symmetry.space_group_name_H-M   'P 1'
#
loop_
_entity.id
_entity.type
_entity.pdbx_description
1 polymer ?
#
loop_
_entity_poly.entity_id
_entity_poly.type
_entity_poly.pdbx_seq_one_letter_code
_entity_poly.pdbx_strand_id
1 'polypeptide(L)'
;MKDVREILKKRPLLFDGGMGTYYKAKPGQECEQANLLDPDGILTVHRAYLEAGADAIKTNTFGLPRMAAAQNPMWEAMADEGWKLAAQAAAKTSAAVFADLGPAPDTEALPAAQIYTALAERFAALGAKNFLFETLSSD
;
A
#
# COMPACT_ATOMS: atom_id res chain seq x y z
N MET A 1 16.36 6.77 2.58
CA MET A 1 15.24 7.12 1.67
C MET A 1 15.33 8.61 1.35
N LYS A 2 15.34 8.94 0.08
CA LYS A 2 15.33 10.35 -0.35
C LYS A 2 13.93 10.94 -0.14
N ASP A 3 13.87 12.23 0.21
CA ASP A 3 12.61 12.95 0.27
C ASP A 3 12.04 13.05 -1.17
N VAL A 4 10.82 12.52 -1.37
CA VAL A 4 10.18 12.53 -2.69
C VAL A 4 10.01 13.94 -3.24
N ARG A 5 9.84 14.94 -2.39
CA ARG A 5 9.74 16.35 -2.80
C ARG A 5 11.01 16.85 -3.48
N GLU A 6 12.17 16.38 -3.06
CA GLU A 6 13.45 16.74 -3.69
C GLU A 6 13.61 16.09 -5.07
N ILE A 7 13.08 14.89 -5.25
CA ILE A 7 13.06 14.23 -6.57
C ILE A 7 12.13 14.99 -7.51
N LEU A 8 10.93 15.30 -7.05
CA LEU A 8 9.89 15.99 -7.85
C LEU A 8 10.29 17.39 -8.32
N LYS A 9 11.22 18.05 -7.62
CA LYS A 9 11.80 19.33 -8.10
C LYS A 9 12.63 19.18 -9.37
N LYS A 10 13.11 17.98 -9.64
CA LYS A 10 14.06 17.72 -10.73
C LYS A 10 13.48 16.91 -11.87
N ARG A 11 12.57 16.01 -11.58
CA ARG A 11 11.98 15.10 -12.56
C ARG A 11 10.72 14.42 -12.04
N PRO A 12 9.89 13.82 -12.91
CA PRO A 12 8.78 12.98 -12.48
C PRO A 12 9.25 11.80 -11.63
N LEU A 13 8.38 11.34 -10.73
CA LEU A 13 8.58 10.16 -9.91
C LEU A 13 8.01 8.94 -10.65
N LEU A 14 8.84 7.93 -10.86
CA LEU A 14 8.41 6.68 -11.50
C LEU A 14 7.91 5.72 -10.42
N PHE A 15 6.61 5.48 -10.42
CA PHE A 15 5.98 4.49 -9.55
C PHE A 15 6.10 3.07 -10.12
N ASP A 16 5.89 2.10 -9.24
CA ASP A 16 5.64 0.71 -9.62
C ASP A 16 4.31 0.59 -10.38
N GLY A 17 4.06 -0.60 -10.94
CA GLY A 17 2.79 -0.96 -11.56
C GLY A 17 1.83 -1.65 -10.61
N GLY A 18 0.80 -2.28 -11.17
CA GLY A 18 -0.23 -2.98 -10.40
C GLY A 18 0.31 -4.20 -9.66
N MET A 19 -0.11 -4.38 -8.42
CA MET A 19 0.17 -5.58 -7.64
C MET A 19 -0.76 -6.73 -8.06
N GLY A 20 -2.06 -6.48 -8.14
CA GLY A 20 -3.05 -7.52 -8.40
C GLY A 20 -2.92 -8.19 -9.76
N THR A 21 -2.50 -7.45 -10.79
CA THR A 21 -2.29 -7.99 -12.14
C THR A 21 -0.99 -8.79 -12.25
N TYR A 22 0.02 -8.44 -11.48
CA TYR A 22 1.32 -9.12 -11.49
C TYR A 22 1.31 -10.38 -10.61
N TYR A 23 0.82 -10.26 -9.38
CA TYR A 23 0.83 -11.35 -8.41
C TYR A 23 -0.17 -12.46 -8.74
N LYS A 24 -1.36 -12.12 -9.22
CA LYS A 24 -2.44 -13.06 -9.55
C LYS A 24 -2.82 -13.95 -8.35
N ALA A 25 -3.57 -13.35 -7.41
CA ALA A 25 -4.09 -14.07 -6.26
C ALA A 25 -4.94 -15.29 -6.68
N LYS A 26 -4.99 -16.31 -5.82
CA LYS A 26 -5.81 -17.49 -6.06
C LYS A 26 -7.30 -17.13 -6.10
N PRO A 27 -8.13 -17.87 -6.83
CA PRO A 27 -9.58 -17.64 -6.85
C PRO A 27 -10.17 -17.57 -5.44
N GLY A 28 -10.98 -16.55 -5.18
CA GLY A 28 -11.58 -16.31 -3.87
C GLY A 28 -10.67 -15.65 -2.83
N GLN A 29 -9.39 -15.39 -3.19
CA GLN A 29 -8.43 -14.71 -2.33
C GLN A 29 -8.31 -13.24 -2.74
N GLU A 30 -8.42 -12.34 -1.76
CA GLU A 30 -8.05 -10.93 -1.97
C GLU A 30 -6.53 -10.81 -2.04
N CYS A 31 -6.03 -9.89 -2.88
CA CYS A 31 -4.58 -9.71 -3.06
C CYS A 31 -3.87 -9.38 -1.74
N GLU A 32 -4.49 -8.58 -0.89
CA GLU A 32 -3.95 -8.15 0.41
C GLU A 32 -3.78 -9.30 1.39
N GLN A 33 -4.58 -10.37 1.27
CA GLN A 33 -4.42 -11.57 2.09
C GLN A 33 -3.06 -12.25 1.85
N ALA A 34 -2.49 -12.07 0.66
CA ALA A 34 -1.18 -12.62 0.34
C ALA A 34 -0.06 -12.00 1.18
N ASN A 35 -0.26 -10.82 1.77
CA ASN A 35 0.69 -10.27 2.74
C ASN A 35 0.93 -11.24 3.92
N LEU A 36 -0.09 -12.00 4.28
CA LEU A 36 -0.03 -12.99 5.36
C LEU A 36 0.22 -14.41 4.87
N LEU A 37 -0.38 -14.80 3.74
CA LEU A 37 -0.41 -16.17 3.25
C LEU A 37 0.75 -16.50 2.30
N ASP A 38 1.28 -15.50 1.59
CA ASP A 38 2.38 -15.66 0.64
C ASP A 38 3.28 -14.42 0.62
N PRO A 39 3.90 -14.07 1.74
CA PRO A 39 4.73 -12.87 1.83
C PRO A 39 5.89 -12.87 0.84
N ASP A 40 6.47 -14.02 0.54
CA ASP A 40 7.57 -14.13 -0.44
C ASP A 40 7.11 -13.79 -1.85
N GLY A 41 5.88 -14.16 -2.23
CA GLY A 41 5.30 -13.79 -3.50
C GLY A 41 5.13 -12.29 -3.65
N ILE A 42 4.62 -11.61 -2.63
CA ILE A 42 4.48 -10.15 -2.61
C ILE A 42 5.85 -9.47 -2.64
N LEU A 43 6.80 -9.95 -1.84
CA LEU A 43 8.15 -9.41 -1.81
C LEU A 43 8.84 -9.52 -3.17
N THR A 44 8.63 -10.63 -3.89
CA THR A 44 9.15 -10.85 -5.24
C THR A 44 8.63 -9.80 -6.21
N VAL A 45 7.34 -9.47 -6.15
CA VAL A 45 6.75 -8.43 -7.02
C VAL A 45 7.35 -7.06 -6.71
N HIS A 46 7.45 -6.68 -5.44
CA HIS A 46 8.09 -5.41 -5.06
C HIS A 46 9.53 -5.32 -5.59
N ARG A 47 10.30 -6.37 -5.43
CA ARG A 47 11.69 -6.41 -5.91
C ARG A 47 11.78 -6.31 -7.43
N ALA A 48 10.89 -6.97 -8.15
CA ALA A 48 10.86 -6.88 -9.61
C ALA A 48 10.64 -5.45 -10.10
N TYR A 49 9.71 -4.71 -9.50
CA TYR A 49 9.49 -3.30 -9.84
C TYR A 49 10.70 -2.42 -9.50
N LEU A 50 11.34 -2.65 -8.36
CA LEU A 50 12.54 -1.91 -7.97
C LEU A 50 13.72 -2.19 -8.91
N GLU A 51 13.92 -3.44 -9.32
CA GLU A 51 14.92 -3.84 -10.30
C GLU A 51 14.65 -3.22 -11.68
N ALA A 52 13.39 -3.04 -12.03
CA ALA A 52 12.97 -2.35 -13.26
C ALA A 52 13.19 -0.83 -13.21
N GLY A 53 13.56 -0.27 -12.05
CA GLY A 53 13.92 1.14 -11.91
C GLY A 53 12.86 2.02 -11.26
N ALA A 54 11.86 1.47 -10.59
CA ALA A 54 10.88 2.28 -9.87
C ALA A 54 11.54 3.17 -8.81
N ASP A 55 11.14 4.43 -8.76
CA ASP A 55 11.56 5.39 -7.72
C ASP A 55 10.73 5.26 -6.45
N ALA A 56 9.54 4.73 -6.58
CA ALA A 56 8.59 4.54 -5.50
C ALA A 56 7.78 3.27 -5.71
N ILE A 57 7.49 2.58 -4.63
CA ILE A 57 6.59 1.44 -4.62
C ILE A 57 5.42 1.69 -3.68
N LYS A 58 4.27 1.10 -4.02
CA LYS A 58 3.07 1.13 -3.20
C LYS A 58 2.98 -0.14 -2.37
N THR A 59 2.54 -0.03 -1.14
CA THR A 59 2.23 -1.22 -0.32
C THR A 59 1.07 -2.00 -0.94
N ASN A 60 1.01 -3.31 -0.69
CA ASN A 60 -0.10 -4.15 -1.12
C ASN A 60 -1.28 -4.01 -0.16
N THR A 61 -1.94 -2.84 -0.17
CA THR A 61 -2.95 -2.46 0.82
C THR A 61 -4.13 -1.67 0.24
N PHE A 62 -4.28 -1.67 -1.09
CA PHE A 62 -5.33 -0.92 -1.79
C PHE A 62 -6.74 -1.22 -1.27
N GLY A 63 -7.08 -2.48 -1.03
CA GLY A 63 -8.42 -2.90 -0.60
C GLY A 63 -8.68 -2.74 0.90
N LEU A 64 -7.70 -2.35 1.70
CA LEU A 64 -7.86 -2.29 3.16
C LEU A 64 -8.92 -1.31 3.65
N PRO A 65 -9.13 -0.12 3.05
CA PRO A 65 -10.22 0.75 3.48
C PRO A 65 -11.59 0.06 3.40
N ARG A 66 -11.84 -0.67 2.34
CA ARG A 66 -13.08 -1.46 2.19
C ARG A 66 -13.15 -2.60 3.21
N MET A 67 -12.04 -3.29 3.43
CA MET A 67 -11.98 -4.40 4.40
C MET A 67 -12.14 -3.90 5.84
N ALA A 68 -11.55 -2.79 6.20
CA ALA A 68 -11.69 -2.17 7.51
C ALA A 68 -13.14 -1.72 7.76
N ALA A 69 -13.78 -1.12 6.74
CA ALA A 69 -15.19 -0.76 6.80
C ALA A 69 -16.11 -1.97 7.00
N ALA A 70 -15.77 -3.10 6.39
CA ALA A 70 -16.48 -4.37 6.55
C ALA A 70 -16.11 -5.09 7.85
N GLN A 71 -15.30 -4.49 8.70
CA GLN A 71 -14.84 -5.07 9.98
C GLN A 71 -14.11 -6.41 9.82
N ASN A 72 -13.36 -6.58 8.72
CA ASN A 72 -12.52 -7.75 8.55
C ASN A 72 -11.49 -7.80 9.70
N PRO A 73 -11.49 -8.88 10.52
CA PRO A 73 -10.63 -8.93 11.72
C PRO A 73 -9.14 -8.96 11.41
N MET A 74 -8.75 -9.22 10.16
CA MET A 74 -7.36 -9.32 9.74
C MET A 74 -6.83 -8.06 9.05
N TRP A 75 -7.63 -6.99 8.93
CA TRP A 75 -7.20 -5.81 8.18
C TRP A 75 -5.94 -5.16 8.77
N GLU A 76 -5.84 -5.14 10.09
CA GLU A 76 -4.66 -4.57 10.77
C GLU A 76 -3.39 -5.39 10.50
N ALA A 77 -3.50 -6.72 10.59
CA ALA A 77 -2.38 -7.60 10.29
C ALA A 77 -1.95 -7.48 8.82
N MET A 78 -2.90 -7.39 7.90
CA MET A 78 -2.61 -7.17 6.48
C MET A 78 -1.93 -5.83 6.23
N ALA A 79 -2.31 -4.78 6.95
CA ALA A 79 -1.66 -3.47 6.88
C ALA A 79 -0.21 -3.55 7.36
N ASP A 80 0.02 -4.15 8.52
CA ASP A 80 1.34 -4.27 9.12
C ASP A 80 2.31 -5.06 8.23
N GLU A 81 1.88 -6.23 7.75
CA GLU A 81 2.72 -7.05 6.89
C GLU A 81 2.90 -6.41 5.50
N GLY A 82 1.85 -5.80 4.95
CA GLY A 82 1.96 -5.06 3.69
C GLY A 82 3.00 -3.94 3.74
N TRP A 83 3.01 -3.18 4.83
CA TRP A 83 4.05 -2.16 5.06
C TRP A 83 5.43 -2.78 5.20
N LYS A 84 5.59 -3.79 6.05
CA LYS A 84 6.88 -4.45 6.29
C LYS A 84 7.50 -5.02 5.02
N LEU A 85 6.70 -5.68 4.18
CA LEU A 85 7.18 -6.27 2.93
C LEU A 85 7.71 -5.21 1.96
N ALA A 86 6.96 -4.12 1.78
CA ALA A 86 7.40 -3.02 0.93
C ALA A 86 8.66 -2.33 1.49
N ALA A 87 8.68 -2.05 2.79
CA ALA A 87 9.84 -1.46 3.47
C ALA A 87 11.08 -2.36 3.37
N GLN A 88 10.90 -3.66 3.53
CA GLN A 88 11.98 -4.65 3.38
C GLN A 88 12.52 -4.66 1.95
N ALA A 89 11.67 -4.65 0.94
CA ALA A 89 12.09 -4.60 -0.45
C ALA A 89 12.89 -3.34 -0.76
N ALA A 90 12.45 -2.19 -0.24
CA ALA A 90 13.07 -0.89 -0.49
C ALA A 90 14.30 -0.59 0.36
N ALA A 91 14.56 -1.34 1.43
CA ALA A 91 15.55 -1.01 2.47
C ALA A 91 16.97 -0.77 1.96
N LYS A 92 17.38 -1.48 0.90
CA LYS A 92 18.72 -1.36 0.29
C LYS A 92 18.71 -0.53 -0.99
N THR A 93 17.65 0.21 -1.22
CA THR A 93 17.47 1.05 -2.42
C THR A 93 17.23 2.50 -2.01
N SER A 94 17.22 3.41 -2.98
CA SER A 94 16.82 4.80 -2.76
C SER A 94 15.31 5.04 -2.95
N ALA A 95 14.54 3.98 -3.21
CA ALA A 95 13.12 4.08 -3.48
C ALA A 95 12.32 4.50 -2.25
N ALA A 96 11.27 5.27 -2.49
CA ALA A 96 10.28 5.63 -1.47
C ALA A 96 9.19 4.56 -1.38
N VAL A 97 8.60 4.41 -0.20
CA VAL A 97 7.44 3.54 0.02
C VAL A 97 6.23 4.42 0.33
N PHE A 98 5.16 4.19 -0.41
CA PHE A 98 3.86 4.85 -0.21
C PHE A 98 2.88 3.86 0.40
N ALA A 99 2.23 4.25 1.49
CA ALA A 99 1.09 3.53 2.01
C ALA A 99 -0.10 3.77 1.06
N ASP A 100 -0.59 2.72 0.42
CA ASP A 100 -1.60 2.79 -0.62
C ASP A 100 -3.00 2.54 -0.03
N LEU A 101 -3.91 3.47 -0.27
CA LEU A 101 -5.27 3.47 0.25
C LEU A 101 -6.26 3.68 -0.90
N GLY A 102 -7.01 2.64 -1.22
CA GLY A 102 -8.10 2.71 -2.20
C GLY A 102 -9.39 3.27 -1.62
N PRO A 103 -10.52 3.16 -2.34
CA PRO A 103 -11.79 3.70 -1.89
C PRO A 103 -12.31 3.06 -0.60
N ALA A 104 -12.90 3.87 0.26
CA ALA A 104 -13.68 3.44 1.40
C ALA A 104 -15.15 3.76 1.16
N PRO A 105 -16.09 2.92 1.63
CA PRO A 105 -17.48 3.32 1.68
C PRO A 105 -17.64 4.49 2.66
N ASP A 106 -18.56 5.39 2.33
CA ASP A 106 -18.86 6.57 3.14
C ASP A 106 -20.31 6.54 3.57
N THR A 107 -20.57 6.23 4.83
CA THR A 107 -21.91 6.15 5.41
C THR A 107 -22.00 7.05 6.63
N GLU A 108 -23.24 7.43 7.02
CA GLU A 108 -23.47 8.21 8.23
C GLU A 108 -22.98 7.46 9.47
N ALA A 109 -23.22 6.15 9.54
CA ALA A 109 -22.80 5.30 10.66
C ALA A 109 -21.28 5.10 10.72
N LEU A 110 -20.61 5.08 9.57
CA LEU A 110 -19.15 4.91 9.46
C LEU A 110 -18.63 5.81 8.35
N PRO A 111 -18.31 7.07 8.65
CA PRO A 111 -17.75 7.99 7.66
C PRO A 111 -16.40 7.53 7.12
N ALA A 112 -16.18 7.71 5.82
CA ALA A 112 -14.90 7.37 5.16
C ALA A 112 -13.70 8.03 5.85
N ALA A 113 -13.85 9.27 6.31
CA ALA A 113 -12.79 9.97 7.04
C ALA A 113 -12.32 9.20 8.28
N GLN A 114 -13.22 8.54 8.99
CA GLN A 114 -12.87 7.72 10.16
C GLN A 114 -12.07 6.48 9.77
N ILE A 115 -12.42 5.83 8.66
CA ILE A 115 -11.71 4.67 8.12
C ILE A 115 -10.30 5.07 7.72
N TYR A 116 -10.15 6.14 6.94
CA TYR A 116 -8.85 6.63 6.48
C TYR A 116 -7.97 7.10 7.65
N THR A 117 -8.54 7.73 8.65
CA THR A 117 -7.80 8.15 9.85
C THR A 117 -7.20 6.94 10.57
N ALA A 118 -7.99 5.89 10.80
CA ALA A 118 -7.51 4.68 11.47
C ALA A 118 -6.35 4.02 10.70
N LEU A 119 -6.48 3.91 9.36
CA LEU A 119 -5.44 3.34 8.52
C LEU A 119 -4.18 4.22 8.47
N ALA A 120 -4.35 5.53 8.31
CA ALA A 120 -3.24 6.46 8.23
C ALA A 120 -2.44 6.50 9.55
N GLU A 121 -3.11 6.50 10.69
CA GLU A 121 -2.47 6.43 12.00
C GLU A 121 -1.67 5.14 12.17
N ARG A 122 -2.23 4.01 11.73
CA ARG A 122 -1.52 2.74 11.81
C ARG A 122 -0.26 2.73 10.94
N PHE A 123 -0.35 3.16 9.69
CA PHE A 123 0.81 3.24 8.81
C PHE A 123 1.85 4.24 9.32
N ALA A 124 1.42 5.40 9.84
CA ALA A 124 2.34 6.38 10.43
C ALA A 124 3.09 5.80 11.63
N ALA A 125 2.42 5.02 12.48
CA ALA A 125 3.06 4.33 13.61
C ALA A 125 4.10 3.29 13.14
N LEU A 126 3.93 2.71 11.95
CA LEU A 126 4.89 1.79 11.34
C LEU A 126 6.07 2.51 10.65
N GLY A 127 6.02 3.83 10.56
CA GLY A 127 7.07 4.66 9.97
C GLY A 127 6.74 5.22 8.59
N ALA A 128 5.51 5.08 8.10
CA ALA A 128 5.10 5.64 6.82
C ALA A 128 5.15 7.18 6.84
N LYS A 129 5.72 7.76 5.80
CA LYS A 129 5.82 9.22 5.58
C LYS A 129 5.10 9.65 4.31
N ASN A 130 4.84 8.72 3.42
CA ASN A 130 4.20 8.98 2.14
C ASN A 130 2.94 8.15 2.03
N PHE A 131 1.84 8.78 1.63
CA PHE A 131 0.54 8.16 1.46
C PHE A 131 0.04 8.41 0.05
N LEU A 132 -0.61 7.42 -0.53
CA LEU A 132 -1.28 7.54 -1.80
C LEU A 132 -2.75 7.17 -1.63
N PHE A 133 -3.62 8.12 -1.91
CA PHE A 133 -5.06 7.88 -2.00
C PHE A 133 -5.40 7.76 -3.47
N GLU A 134 -5.81 6.59 -3.91
CA GLU A 134 -6.07 6.36 -5.32
C GLU A 134 -7.49 5.88 -5.60
N THR A 135 -7.93 6.07 -6.84
CA THR A 135 -9.26 5.65 -7.31
C THR A 135 -10.41 6.31 -6.55
N LEU A 136 -10.19 7.51 -6.02
CA LEU A 136 -11.23 8.28 -5.34
C LEU A 136 -12.11 8.99 -6.36
N SER A 137 -13.43 9.00 -6.11
CA SER A 137 -14.43 9.61 -6.98
C SER A 137 -14.94 10.96 -6.45
N SER A 138 -14.57 11.35 -5.25
CA SER A 138 -14.90 12.62 -4.61
C SER A 138 -13.76 13.10 -3.73
N ASP A 139 -13.74 14.40 -3.48
CA ASP A 139 -12.73 15.05 -2.63
C ASP A 139 -12.99 14.82 -1.13
#